data_c4b52e494e23f4f96ab6be253bd9e0ea
#
_entry.id   c4b52e494e23f4f96ab6be253bd9e0ea
#
_cell.length_a   1.000
_cell.length_b   1.000
_cell.length_c   1.000
_cell.angle_alpha   90.00
_cell.angle_beta   90.00
_cell.angle_gamma   90.00
#
_symmetry.space_group_name_H-M   'P 1'
#
loop_
_entity.id
_entity.type
_entity.pdbx_description
1 polymer ?
#
loop_
_entity_poly.entity_id
_entity_poly.type
_entity_poly.pdbx_seq_one_letter_code
_entity_poly.pdbx_strand_id
1 'polypeptide(L)'
;MEFEFEGRTEKEAIDRAAGELGLEKDDFDVEILETQKNGLFKKGFVRIKVHVGDFAVGSSKGIPDPMSNTNTAAPAKQRNNTRYKSDNRMPLSGISRKELPPQGEFEEKVAGFTAGLIERMGYPGKISVLFRDNNKLGLKIDSEHSSILIGKKGKNLDAIQMLLNVYAGRLGKDNIRIVLDTENYRIRREESLVRLAYNVAEKVRETRDSILLEPMNPFDRWFVHTTLNDINDIETKSEGDGLYKQIRVFYKGLR
;
A
#
# COMPACT_ATOMS: atom_id res chain seq x y z
N MET A 1 -0.90 5.81 -19.78
CA MET A 1 -0.95 4.85 -20.92
C MET A 1 -1.69 3.61 -20.49
N GLU A 2 -2.42 2.96 -21.43
CA GLU A 2 -3.19 1.75 -21.14
C GLU A 2 -2.63 0.60 -21.96
N PHE A 3 -2.47 -0.57 -21.33
CA PHE A 3 -1.97 -1.79 -21.95
C PHE A 3 -2.84 -2.98 -21.53
N GLU A 4 -3.02 -3.95 -22.40
CA GLU A 4 -3.77 -5.17 -22.09
C GLU A 4 -2.83 -6.37 -22.05
N PHE A 5 -3.01 -7.21 -21.02
CA PHE A 5 -2.25 -8.43 -20.85
C PHE A 5 -3.17 -9.61 -20.55
N GLU A 6 -2.76 -10.79 -20.97
CA GLU A 6 -3.50 -12.04 -20.78
C GLU A 6 -2.61 -13.08 -20.09
N GLY A 7 -3.18 -13.79 -19.13
CA GLY A 7 -2.53 -14.89 -18.42
C GLY A 7 -3.52 -16.00 -18.07
N ARG A 8 -3.04 -17.15 -17.66
CA ARG A 8 -3.90 -18.27 -17.20
C ARG A 8 -4.52 -17.96 -15.84
N THR A 9 -3.84 -17.14 -15.07
CA THR A 9 -4.30 -16.62 -13.78
C THR A 9 -4.07 -15.11 -13.76
N GLU A 10 -4.77 -14.40 -12.90
CA GLU A 10 -4.57 -12.98 -12.66
C GLU A 10 -3.10 -12.66 -12.31
N LYS A 11 -2.51 -13.47 -11.43
CA LYS A 11 -1.11 -13.33 -11.03
C LYS A 11 -0.15 -13.43 -12.22
N GLU A 12 -0.37 -14.40 -13.10
CA GLU A 12 0.44 -14.57 -14.31
C GLU A 12 0.29 -13.39 -15.28
N ALA A 13 -0.93 -12.85 -15.43
CA ALA A 13 -1.16 -11.67 -16.26
C ALA A 13 -0.45 -10.42 -15.70
N ILE A 14 -0.48 -10.23 -14.38
CA ILE A 14 0.21 -9.14 -13.69
C ILE A 14 1.73 -9.30 -13.74
N ASP A 15 2.26 -10.53 -13.52
CA ASP A 15 3.69 -10.80 -13.63
C ASP A 15 4.21 -10.53 -15.04
N ARG A 16 3.41 -10.86 -16.04
CA ARG A 16 3.71 -10.59 -17.44
C ARG A 16 3.73 -9.09 -17.74
N ALA A 17 2.71 -8.37 -17.26
CA ALA A 17 2.64 -6.91 -17.39
C ALA A 17 3.85 -6.23 -16.75
N ALA A 18 4.21 -6.62 -15.52
CA ALA A 18 5.37 -6.10 -14.81
C ALA A 18 6.67 -6.38 -15.56
N GLY A 19 6.84 -7.61 -16.11
CA GLY A 19 8.03 -7.98 -16.88
C GLY A 19 8.14 -7.26 -18.22
N GLU A 20 7.05 -7.09 -18.96
CA GLU A 20 7.05 -6.44 -20.27
C GLU A 20 7.17 -4.91 -20.18
N LEU A 21 6.59 -4.31 -19.11
CA LEU A 21 6.66 -2.86 -18.89
C LEU A 21 7.92 -2.44 -18.10
N GLY A 22 8.65 -3.42 -17.52
CA GLY A 22 9.80 -3.13 -16.65
C GLY A 22 9.44 -2.38 -15.36
N LEU A 23 8.20 -2.57 -14.88
CA LEU A 23 7.63 -1.92 -13.72
C LEU A 23 7.40 -2.92 -12.59
N GLU A 24 7.41 -2.45 -11.34
CA GLU A 24 6.96 -3.27 -10.23
C GLU A 24 5.41 -3.32 -10.21
N LYS A 25 4.86 -4.41 -9.65
CA LYS A 25 3.41 -4.64 -9.60
C LYS A 25 2.61 -3.53 -8.92
N ASP A 26 3.27 -2.76 -8.07
CA ASP A 26 2.67 -1.66 -7.31
C ASP A 26 2.76 -0.30 -8.03
N ASP A 27 3.48 -0.25 -9.16
CA ASP A 27 3.69 0.98 -9.94
C ASP A 27 2.61 1.21 -11.01
N PHE A 28 1.70 0.26 -11.21
CA PHE A 28 0.59 0.38 -12.15
C PHE A 28 -0.73 -0.11 -11.55
N ASP A 29 -1.82 0.42 -12.06
CA ASP A 29 -3.17 -0.04 -11.70
C ASP A 29 -3.64 -1.13 -12.65
N VAL A 30 -4.35 -2.13 -12.11
CA VAL A 30 -4.88 -3.27 -12.87
C VAL A 30 -6.40 -3.27 -12.81
N GLU A 31 -7.04 -3.36 -13.98
CA GLU A 31 -8.47 -3.59 -14.14
C GLU A 31 -8.69 -4.93 -14.85
N ILE A 32 -9.52 -5.79 -14.29
CA ILE A 32 -9.87 -7.06 -14.93
C ILE A 32 -10.95 -6.83 -15.96
N LEU A 33 -10.63 -7.07 -17.22
CA LEU A 33 -11.60 -6.96 -18.33
C LEU A 33 -12.43 -8.22 -18.50
N GLU A 34 -11.79 -9.39 -18.42
CA GLU A 34 -12.46 -10.65 -18.69
C GLU A 34 -11.81 -11.81 -17.91
N THR A 35 -12.64 -12.68 -17.37
CA THR A 35 -12.21 -13.91 -16.71
C THR A 35 -12.97 -15.11 -17.26
N GLN A 36 -12.27 -16.08 -17.86
CA GLN A 36 -12.85 -17.33 -18.28
C GLN A 36 -12.36 -18.46 -17.38
N LYS A 37 -13.30 -19.15 -16.70
CA LYS A 37 -12.97 -20.30 -15.85
C LYS A 37 -12.61 -21.53 -16.68
N ASN A 38 -11.71 -22.37 -16.16
CA ASN A 38 -11.38 -23.66 -16.75
C ASN A 38 -12.63 -24.54 -16.88
N GLY A 39 -12.94 -24.99 -18.09
CA GLY A 39 -13.99 -25.98 -18.39
C GLY A 39 -13.36 -27.25 -18.94
N LEU A 40 -14.16 -28.35 -19.04
CA LEU A 40 -13.69 -29.67 -19.45
C LEU A 40 -12.93 -29.72 -20.83
N PHE A 41 -13.16 -28.68 -21.67
CA PHE A 41 -12.55 -28.58 -23.02
C PHE A 41 -12.03 -27.15 -23.34
N LYS A 42 -12.01 -26.22 -22.38
CA LYS A 42 -11.51 -24.84 -22.58
C LYS A 42 -10.54 -24.48 -21.49
N LYS A 43 -9.35 -23.98 -21.85
CA LYS A 43 -8.39 -23.40 -20.91
C LYS A 43 -8.92 -22.06 -20.45
N GLY A 44 -8.95 -21.85 -19.12
CA GLY A 44 -9.30 -20.53 -18.56
C GLY A 44 -8.20 -19.51 -18.86
N PHE A 45 -8.61 -18.26 -18.97
CA PHE A 45 -7.71 -17.12 -19.07
C PHE A 45 -8.26 -15.93 -18.31
N VAL A 46 -7.39 -15.02 -17.93
CA VAL A 46 -7.71 -13.73 -17.34
C VAL A 46 -7.06 -12.66 -18.18
N ARG A 47 -7.86 -11.70 -18.64
CA ARG A 47 -7.39 -10.52 -19.36
C ARG A 47 -7.48 -9.32 -18.44
N ILE A 48 -6.37 -8.61 -18.31
CA ILE A 48 -6.25 -7.43 -17.49
C ILE A 48 -5.90 -6.20 -18.33
N LYS A 49 -6.38 -5.05 -17.92
CA LYS A 49 -5.96 -3.74 -18.41
C LYS A 49 -5.07 -3.09 -17.37
N VAL A 50 -3.91 -2.67 -17.79
CA VAL A 50 -2.91 -2.00 -16.94
C VAL A 50 -2.89 -0.52 -17.27
N HIS A 51 -3.10 0.30 -16.26
CA HIS A 51 -3.00 1.76 -16.36
C HIS A 51 -1.67 2.21 -15.79
N VAL A 52 -0.76 2.60 -16.66
CA VAL A 52 0.53 3.16 -16.27
C VAL A 52 0.39 4.69 -16.22
N GLY A 53 0.59 5.26 -15.02
CA GLY A 53 0.67 6.71 -14.87
C GLY A 53 1.87 7.28 -15.65
N ASP A 54 1.82 8.53 -16.09
CA ASP A 54 2.83 9.19 -16.94
C ASP A 54 4.25 9.27 -16.32
N PHE A 55 4.46 8.71 -15.12
CA PHE A 55 5.72 8.77 -14.37
C PHE A 55 6.53 7.46 -14.37
N ALA A 56 6.01 6.37 -14.92
CA ALA A 56 6.64 5.04 -14.82
C ALA A 56 7.61 4.70 -15.96
N VAL A 57 7.74 5.54 -16.99
CA VAL A 57 8.62 5.29 -18.14
C VAL A 57 9.86 6.19 -18.05
N GLY A 58 10.88 5.71 -17.38
CA GLY A 58 12.21 6.34 -17.49
C GLY A 58 13.20 5.97 -16.39
N SER A 59 14.16 5.13 -16.77
CA SER A 59 15.51 4.97 -16.19
C SER A 59 15.74 3.95 -15.09
N SER A 60 16.09 2.75 -15.55
CA SER A 60 17.04 1.89 -14.84
C SER A 60 18.46 2.47 -14.95
N LYS A 61 18.92 3.25 -13.97
CA LYS A 61 20.36 3.47 -13.69
C LYS A 61 20.57 3.85 -12.23
N GLY A 62 21.21 2.92 -11.50
CA GLY A 62 22.10 3.17 -10.38
C GLY A 62 21.51 3.89 -9.17
N ILE A 63 20.98 3.13 -8.22
CA ILE A 63 20.69 3.60 -6.85
C ILE A 63 22.02 3.59 -6.10
N PRO A 64 22.48 4.70 -5.49
CA PRO A 64 23.57 4.66 -4.49
C PRO A 64 23.02 4.15 -3.17
N ASP A 65 23.69 3.18 -2.58
CA ASP A 65 23.38 2.67 -1.23
C ASP A 65 23.45 3.78 -0.17
N PRO A 66 22.42 3.99 0.65
CA PRO A 66 22.46 4.94 1.75
C PRO A 66 22.91 4.25 3.05
N MET A 67 24.18 3.94 3.18
CA MET A 67 24.79 3.66 4.47
C MET A 67 26.21 4.21 4.54
N SER A 68 26.34 5.42 5.05
CA SER A 68 27.51 5.79 5.88
C SER A 68 27.10 6.89 6.85
N ASN A 69 27.21 6.55 8.12
CA ASN A 69 27.09 7.38 9.30
C ASN A 69 28.04 8.57 9.29
N THR A 70 27.57 9.74 9.72
CA THR A 70 28.32 10.56 10.70
C THR A 70 27.36 11.45 11.50
N ASN A 71 27.43 11.33 12.83
CA ASN A 71 26.81 12.14 13.86
C ASN A 71 27.26 13.61 13.79
N THR A 72 26.34 14.55 13.96
CA THR A 72 26.56 15.73 14.81
C THR A 72 25.23 16.34 15.23
N ALA A 73 25.06 16.50 16.52
CA ALA A 73 23.87 17.02 17.19
C ALA A 73 23.92 18.55 17.31
N ALA A 74 22.75 19.20 17.15
CA ALA A 74 22.45 20.49 17.79
C ALA A 74 20.92 20.70 17.90
N PRO A 75 20.39 21.44 18.90
CA PRO A 75 19.12 21.18 19.54
C PRO A 75 17.92 21.88 18.87
N ALA A 76 16.82 21.14 18.76
CA ALA A 76 15.55 21.58 18.21
C ALA A 76 14.72 22.38 19.24
N LYS A 77 14.24 23.54 18.82
CA LYS A 77 13.20 24.33 19.51
C LYS A 77 11.84 23.66 19.33
N GLN A 78 11.22 23.33 20.46
CA GLN A 78 9.84 22.87 20.54
C GLN A 78 8.87 23.89 19.91
N ARG A 79 8.09 23.45 18.94
CA ARG A 79 6.83 24.08 18.54
C ARG A 79 5.71 23.09 18.79
N ASN A 80 4.84 23.43 19.72
CA ASN A 80 3.58 22.75 20.00
C ASN A 80 2.77 22.63 18.72
N ASN A 81 2.50 21.41 18.30
CA ASN A 81 1.54 21.14 17.26
C ASN A 81 0.48 20.16 17.78
N THR A 82 -0.74 20.63 17.77
CA THR A 82 -1.97 20.02 18.22
C THR A 82 -2.18 18.62 17.63
N ARG A 83 -2.42 17.71 18.54
CA ARG A 83 -2.81 16.31 18.41
C ARG A 83 -3.72 15.99 17.22
N TYR A 84 -3.13 15.54 16.12
CA TYR A 84 -3.70 14.41 15.41
C TYR A 84 -3.02 13.16 16.01
N LYS A 85 -3.76 12.36 16.74
CA LYS A 85 -3.33 10.99 17.05
C LYS A 85 -3.17 10.26 15.72
N SER A 86 -1.96 10.32 15.16
CA SER A 86 -1.55 9.45 14.08
C SER A 86 -1.70 8.03 14.59
N ASP A 87 -2.67 7.34 14.05
CA ASP A 87 -2.87 5.93 14.30
C ASP A 87 -1.57 5.20 14.03
N ASN A 88 -1.00 4.70 15.08
CA ASN A 88 0.28 4.05 15.22
C ASN A 88 0.35 2.80 14.32
N ARG A 89 0.46 2.96 13.00
CA ARG A 89 0.88 1.88 12.11
C ARG A 89 2.39 1.74 12.30
N MET A 90 2.80 0.77 13.12
CA MET A 90 4.19 0.37 13.15
C MET A 90 4.60 -0.09 11.74
N PRO A 91 5.77 0.31 11.22
CA PRO A 91 6.31 -0.30 10.04
C PRO A 91 6.41 -1.81 10.29
N LEU A 92 5.82 -2.60 9.39
CA LEU A 92 5.85 -4.08 9.46
C LEU A 92 7.27 -4.63 9.16
N SER A 93 8.23 -3.76 8.89
CA SER A 93 9.64 -4.06 8.70
C SER A 93 10.28 -4.48 10.03
N GLY A 94 10.29 -5.77 10.32
CA GLY A 94 10.91 -6.33 11.54
C GLY A 94 10.09 -7.41 12.22
N ILE A 95 8.87 -7.67 11.76
CA ILE A 95 8.02 -8.72 12.31
C ILE A 95 8.44 -10.07 11.71
N SER A 96 8.68 -11.04 12.58
CA SER A 96 8.96 -12.43 12.20
C SER A 96 7.89 -12.94 11.23
N ARG A 97 8.31 -13.35 10.02
CA ARG A 97 7.41 -13.82 8.95
C ARG A 97 6.80 -15.20 9.20
N LYS A 98 6.86 -15.73 10.42
CA LYS A 98 6.30 -17.03 10.74
C LYS A 98 4.80 -16.91 10.91
N GLU A 99 4.06 -17.45 9.96
CA GLU A 99 2.61 -17.53 10.03
C GLU A 99 2.18 -18.45 11.18
N LEU A 100 1.27 -17.96 12.00
CA LEU A 100 0.75 -18.66 13.14
C LEU A 100 -0.75 -18.97 12.93
N PRO A 101 -1.27 -20.10 13.41
CA PRO A 101 -2.71 -20.31 13.42
C PRO A 101 -3.39 -19.34 14.39
N PRO A 102 -4.67 -18.98 14.15
CA PRO A 102 -5.48 -18.27 15.14
C PRO A 102 -5.53 -19.03 16.46
N GLN A 103 -5.53 -18.32 17.58
CA GLN A 103 -5.58 -18.89 18.92
C GLN A 103 -6.71 -18.24 19.73
N GLY A 104 -7.52 -19.11 20.34
CA GLY A 104 -8.66 -18.67 21.15
C GLY A 104 -9.83 -18.12 20.34
N GLU A 105 -10.94 -18.02 21.01
CA GLU A 105 -12.25 -17.71 20.40
C GLU A 105 -12.28 -16.38 19.63
N PHE A 106 -11.58 -15.36 20.13
CA PHE A 106 -11.55 -14.05 19.49
C PHE A 106 -10.86 -14.08 18.11
N GLU A 107 -9.65 -14.65 18.06
CA GLU A 107 -8.89 -14.71 16.81
C GLU A 107 -9.55 -15.63 15.78
N GLU A 108 -10.12 -16.76 16.24
CA GLU A 108 -10.88 -17.69 15.40
C GLU A 108 -12.11 -17.02 14.79
N LYS A 109 -12.85 -16.24 15.59
CA LYS A 109 -14.01 -15.47 15.09
C LYS A 109 -13.60 -14.41 14.07
N VAL A 110 -12.53 -13.66 14.34
CA VAL A 110 -12.05 -12.62 13.42
C VAL A 110 -11.51 -13.25 12.13
N ALA A 111 -10.73 -14.33 12.23
CA ALA A 111 -10.22 -15.05 11.07
C ALA A 111 -11.37 -15.69 10.24
N GLY A 112 -12.33 -16.31 10.90
CA GLY A 112 -13.52 -16.88 10.26
C GLY A 112 -14.39 -15.83 9.57
N PHE A 113 -14.59 -14.67 10.20
CA PHE A 113 -15.29 -13.54 9.59
C PHE A 113 -14.54 -13.03 8.35
N THR A 114 -13.21 -12.90 8.45
CA THR A 114 -12.37 -12.47 7.31
C THR A 114 -12.48 -13.44 6.15
N ALA A 115 -12.32 -14.75 6.41
CA ALA A 115 -12.43 -15.79 5.39
C ALA A 115 -13.82 -15.78 4.72
N GLY A 116 -14.89 -15.72 5.52
CA GLY A 116 -16.26 -15.67 5.00
C GLY A 116 -16.57 -14.39 4.22
N LEU A 117 -15.95 -13.26 4.56
CA LEU A 117 -16.10 -12.01 3.84
C LEU A 117 -15.47 -12.11 2.45
N ILE A 118 -14.19 -12.50 2.35
CA ILE A 118 -13.48 -12.60 1.07
C ILE A 118 -14.05 -13.71 0.17
N GLU A 119 -14.56 -14.80 0.75
CA GLU A 119 -15.26 -15.85 0.03
C GLU A 119 -16.54 -15.33 -0.62
N ARG A 120 -17.35 -14.54 0.12
CA ARG A 120 -18.56 -13.89 -0.45
C ARG A 120 -18.24 -12.83 -1.50
N MET A 121 -17.08 -12.23 -1.46
CA MET A 121 -16.57 -11.37 -2.54
C MET A 121 -16.15 -12.17 -3.78
N GLY A 122 -16.10 -13.50 -3.71
CA GLY A 122 -15.68 -14.39 -4.79
C GLY A 122 -14.18 -14.68 -4.81
N TYR A 123 -13.43 -14.28 -3.79
CA TYR A 123 -11.97 -14.38 -3.71
C TYR A 123 -11.51 -15.15 -2.47
N PRO A 124 -11.73 -16.48 -2.42
CA PRO A 124 -11.40 -17.27 -1.25
C PRO A 124 -9.90 -17.23 -0.94
N GLY A 125 -9.58 -17.33 0.34
CA GLY A 125 -8.19 -17.36 0.80
C GLY A 125 -8.07 -17.90 2.21
N LYS A 126 -6.84 -18.24 2.60
CA LYS A 126 -6.49 -18.70 3.93
C LYS A 126 -6.10 -17.52 4.80
N ILE A 127 -6.54 -17.52 6.06
CA ILE A 127 -6.21 -16.49 7.04
C ILE A 127 -5.23 -17.07 8.06
N SER A 128 -4.14 -16.35 8.28
CA SER A 128 -3.14 -16.66 9.31
C SER A 128 -2.84 -15.44 10.16
N VAL A 129 -2.23 -15.65 11.32
CA VAL A 129 -1.80 -14.57 12.23
C VAL A 129 -0.33 -14.28 11.98
N LEU A 130 0.00 -13.00 11.75
CA LEU A 130 1.36 -12.53 11.57
C LEU A 130 2.03 -12.17 12.90
N PHE A 131 1.29 -11.51 13.76
CA PHE A 131 1.78 -11.08 15.06
C PHE A 131 0.66 -10.82 16.04
N ARG A 132 1.02 -10.87 17.32
CA ARG A 132 0.18 -10.51 18.46
C ARG A 132 0.91 -9.49 19.30
N ASP A 133 0.28 -8.39 19.56
CA ASP A 133 0.75 -7.34 20.47
C ASP A 133 -0.40 -7.00 21.42
N ASN A 134 -0.13 -6.33 22.55
CA ASN A 134 -1.10 -6.06 23.61
C ASN A 134 -2.42 -5.46 23.09
N ASN A 135 -2.35 -4.62 22.06
CA ASN A 135 -3.49 -3.92 21.48
C ASN A 135 -3.57 -4.04 19.95
N LYS A 136 -2.78 -4.95 19.34
CA LYS A 136 -2.79 -5.16 17.88
C LYS A 136 -2.74 -6.64 17.54
N LEU A 137 -3.55 -7.03 16.57
CA LEU A 137 -3.54 -8.36 15.97
C LEU A 137 -3.27 -8.21 14.47
N GLY A 138 -2.14 -8.74 14.01
CA GLY A 138 -1.78 -8.80 12.60
C GLY A 138 -2.34 -10.05 11.95
N LEU A 139 -3.12 -9.89 10.88
CA LEU A 139 -3.65 -10.97 10.06
C LEU A 139 -3.08 -10.91 8.64
N LYS A 140 -2.86 -12.08 8.06
CA LYS A 140 -2.46 -12.23 6.66
C LYS A 140 -3.55 -12.98 5.89
N ILE A 141 -3.88 -12.46 4.72
CA ILE A 141 -4.65 -13.19 3.71
C ILE A 141 -3.66 -13.85 2.75
N ASP A 142 -3.82 -15.13 2.51
CA ASP A 142 -3.14 -15.87 1.46
C ASP A 142 -4.19 -16.31 0.43
N SER A 143 -4.17 -15.71 -0.75
CA SER A 143 -5.17 -15.91 -1.81
C SER A 143 -4.51 -15.76 -3.19
N GLU A 144 -4.99 -16.52 -4.15
CA GLU A 144 -4.60 -16.36 -5.56
C GLU A 144 -5.09 -15.04 -6.18
N HIS A 145 -6.01 -14.36 -5.50
CA HIS A 145 -6.61 -13.09 -5.91
C HIS A 145 -6.14 -11.91 -5.05
N SER A 146 -4.91 -11.97 -4.54
CA SER A 146 -4.36 -10.95 -3.62
C SER A 146 -4.42 -9.55 -4.20
N SER A 147 -4.15 -9.35 -5.49
CA SER A 147 -4.20 -8.03 -6.14
C SER A 147 -5.60 -7.41 -6.10
N ILE A 148 -6.67 -8.21 -6.29
CA ILE A 148 -8.05 -7.72 -6.14
C ILE A 148 -8.36 -7.38 -4.68
N LEU A 149 -7.91 -8.22 -3.75
CA LEU A 149 -8.09 -7.99 -2.31
C LEU A 149 -7.32 -6.76 -1.82
N ILE A 150 -6.19 -6.45 -2.42
CA ILE A 150 -5.47 -5.18 -2.22
C ILE A 150 -6.28 -4.03 -2.82
N GLY A 151 -6.66 -4.18 -4.08
CA GLY A 151 -7.33 -3.16 -4.88
C GLY A 151 -6.42 -1.96 -5.17
N LYS A 152 -6.94 -0.97 -5.88
CA LYS A 152 -6.20 0.23 -6.29
C LYS A 152 -5.57 0.93 -5.07
N LYS A 153 -4.24 0.90 -4.98
CA LYS A 153 -3.46 1.54 -3.90
C LYS A 153 -3.87 1.09 -2.48
N GLY A 154 -4.27 -0.18 -2.33
CA GLY A 154 -4.64 -0.75 -1.03
C GLY A 154 -6.04 -0.40 -0.53
N LYS A 155 -6.90 0.20 -1.36
CA LYS A 155 -8.24 0.65 -0.94
C LYS A 155 -9.14 -0.48 -0.45
N ASN A 156 -9.13 -1.62 -1.13
CA ASN A 156 -9.93 -2.78 -0.73
C ASN A 156 -9.41 -3.37 0.58
N LEU A 157 -8.08 -3.50 0.68
CA LEU A 157 -7.44 -4.00 1.89
C LEU A 157 -7.74 -3.11 3.11
N ASP A 158 -7.69 -1.79 2.94
CA ASP A 158 -8.05 -0.83 3.99
C ASP A 158 -9.54 -0.91 4.36
N ALA A 159 -10.43 -1.11 3.38
CA ALA A 159 -11.86 -1.28 3.63
C ALA A 159 -12.16 -2.58 4.39
N ILE A 160 -11.55 -3.70 4.00
CA ILE A 160 -11.66 -4.97 4.72
C ILE A 160 -11.15 -4.80 6.15
N GLN A 161 -9.96 -4.21 6.34
CA GLN A 161 -9.41 -3.94 7.67
C GLN A 161 -10.34 -3.09 8.54
N MET A 162 -10.99 -2.08 7.96
CA MET A 162 -11.97 -1.25 8.68
C MET A 162 -13.15 -2.10 9.19
N LEU A 163 -13.70 -2.97 8.33
CA LEU A 163 -14.78 -3.89 8.73
C LEU A 163 -14.34 -4.84 9.85
N LEU A 164 -13.09 -5.34 9.80
CA LEU A 164 -12.54 -6.20 10.86
C LEU A 164 -12.41 -5.46 12.19
N ASN A 165 -12.00 -4.19 12.19
CA ASN A 165 -11.93 -3.39 13.40
C ASN A 165 -13.33 -3.14 14.00
N VAL A 166 -14.34 -2.88 13.17
CA VAL A 166 -15.74 -2.76 13.62
C VAL A 166 -16.23 -4.11 14.20
N TYR A 167 -15.89 -5.21 13.56
CA TYR A 167 -16.27 -6.54 14.05
C TYR A 167 -15.58 -6.89 15.37
N ALA A 168 -14.28 -6.57 15.53
CA ALA A 168 -13.56 -6.74 16.80
C ALA A 168 -14.22 -5.97 17.94
N GLY A 169 -14.65 -4.73 17.70
CA GLY A 169 -15.42 -3.93 18.65
C GLY A 169 -16.73 -4.61 19.06
N ARG A 170 -17.48 -5.18 18.11
CA ARG A 170 -18.71 -5.96 18.41
C ARG A 170 -18.45 -7.21 19.25
N LEU A 171 -17.25 -7.75 19.21
CA LEU A 171 -16.83 -8.86 20.08
C LEU A 171 -16.33 -8.37 21.47
N GLY A 172 -16.49 -7.09 21.80
CA GLY A 172 -16.05 -6.51 23.07
C GLY A 172 -14.55 -6.28 23.17
N LYS A 173 -13.84 -6.16 22.04
CA LYS A 173 -12.39 -5.95 21.95
C LYS A 173 -12.05 -4.62 21.26
N ASP A 174 -12.68 -3.52 21.74
CA ASP A 174 -12.46 -2.16 21.19
C ASP A 174 -11.02 -1.67 21.34
N ASN A 175 -10.28 -2.23 22.29
CA ASN A 175 -8.88 -1.92 22.54
C ASN A 175 -7.91 -2.65 21.60
N ILE A 176 -8.38 -3.68 20.86
CA ILE A 176 -7.54 -4.42 19.92
C ILE A 176 -7.75 -3.88 18.51
N ARG A 177 -6.66 -3.46 17.88
CA ARG A 177 -6.65 -3.01 16.50
C ARG A 177 -6.21 -4.15 15.57
N ILE A 178 -7.04 -4.46 14.60
CA ILE A 178 -6.69 -5.43 13.56
C ILE A 178 -5.85 -4.73 12.49
N VAL A 179 -4.74 -5.35 12.13
CA VAL A 179 -3.89 -4.97 10.99
C VAL A 179 -3.97 -6.11 9.98
N LEU A 180 -4.40 -5.79 8.77
CA LEU A 180 -4.56 -6.77 7.69
C LEU A 180 -3.48 -6.55 6.64
N ASP A 181 -2.86 -7.64 6.17
CA ASP A 181 -1.91 -7.61 5.07
C ASP A 181 -2.08 -8.81 4.13
N THR A 182 -1.60 -8.69 2.92
CA THR A 182 -1.47 -9.76 1.94
C THR A 182 -0.23 -9.51 1.09
N GLU A 183 0.54 -10.55 0.83
CA GLU A 183 1.78 -10.51 0.03
C GLU A 183 2.81 -9.44 0.45
N ASN A 184 2.83 -9.02 1.71
CA ASN A 184 3.65 -7.91 2.22
C ASN A 184 3.38 -6.57 1.47
N TYR A 185 2.15 -6.37 1.01
CA TYR A 185 1.75 -5.18 0.27
C TYR A 185 2.12 -3.88 0.99
N ARG A 186 1.93 -3.82 2.31
CA ARG A 186 2.20 -2.59 3.06
C ARG A 186 3.66 -2.16 2.99
N ILE A 187 4.60 -3.10 3.05
CA ILE A 187 6.04 -2.82 2.93
C ILE A 187 6.35 -2.34 1.50
N ARG A 188 5.90 -3.09 0.49
CA ARG A 188 6.09 -2.70 -0.90
C ARG A 188 5.48 -1.32 -1.20
N ARG A 189 4.29 -1.03 -0.62
CA ARG A 189 3.64 0.27 -0.78
C ARG A 189 4.47 1.41 -0.18
N GLU A 190 5.03 1.22 1.01
CA GLU A 190 5.94 2.20 1.64
C GLU A 190 7.16 2.45 0.75
N GLU A 191 7.80 1.40 0.23
CA GLU A 191 8.94 1.49 -0.69
C GLU A 191 8.58 2.22 -1.98
N SER A 192 7.44 1.91 -2.58
CA SER A 192 6.94 2.60 -3.77
C SER A 192 6.67 4.09 -3.51
N LEU A 193 6.11 4.44 -2.34
CA LEU A 193 5.89 5.83 -1.94
C LEU A 193 7.21 6.60 -1.74
N VAL A 194 8.25 5.95 -1.21
CA VAL A 194 9.59 6.56 -1.10
C VAL A 194 10.14 6.87 -2.49
N ARG A 195 10.11 5.90 -3.39
CA ARG A 195 10.56 6.11 -4.79
C ARG A 195 9.79 7.24 -5.47
N LEU A 196 8.44 7.21 -5.37
CA LEU A 196 7.58 8.26 -5.91
C LEU A 196 7.96 9.64 -5.36
N ALA A 197 8.16 9.76 -4.05
CA ALA A 197 8.49 11.01 -3.40
C ALA A 197 9.80 11.60 -3.94
N TYR A 198 10.87 10.81 -4.00
CA TYR A 198 12.16 11.27 -4.53
C TYR A 198 12.10 11.62 -6.01
N ASN A 199 11.47 10.81 -6.86
CA ASN A 199 11.32 11.09 -8.29
C ASN A 199 10.57 12.41 -8.54
N VAL A 200 9.51 12.65 -7.75
CA VAL A 200 8.74 13.90 -7.84
C VAL A 200 9.55 15.09 -7.34
N ALA A 201 10.31 14.93 -6.26
CA ALA A 201 11.18 15.99 -5.76
C ALA A 201 12.26 16.40 -6.80
N GLU A 202 12.89 15.43 -7.46
CA GLU A 202 13.83 15.70 -8.55
C GLU A 202 13.17 16.46 -9.71
N LYS A 203 12.02 16.00 -10.16
CA LYS A 203 11.28 16.63 -11.25
C LYS A 203 10.88 18.06 -10.91
N VAL A 204 10.42 18.32 -9.69
CA VAL A 204 10.10 19.68 -9.19
C VAL A 204 11.36 20.56 -9.15
N ARG A 205 12.54 20.02 -8.83
CA ARG A 205 13.81 20.73 -8.87
C ARG A 205 14.21 21.15 -10.28
N GLU A 206 14.04 20.22 -11.23
CA GLU A 206 14.40 20.45 -12.63
C GLU A 206 13.47 21.46 -13.30
N THR A 207 12.16 21.25 -13.17
CA THR A 207 11.15 22.05 -13.88
C THR A 207 10.81 23.36 -13.17
N ARG A 208 11.04 23.42 -11.85
CA ARG A 208 10.57 24.49 -10.95
C ARG A 208 9.04 24.59 -10.88
N ASP A 209 8.31 23.68 -11.49
CA ASP A 209 6.85 23.61 -11.44
C ASP A 209 6.38 22.76 -10.27
N SER A 210 5.21 23.08 -9.72
CA SER A 210 4.59 22.24 -8.68
C SER A 210 3.92 21.01 -9.30
N ILE A 211 4.05 19.87 -8.65
CA ILE A 211 3.42 18.61 -9.08
C ILE A 211 2.36 18.21 -8.06
N LEU A 212 1.16 17.89 -8.53
CA LEU A 212 0.06 17.39 -7.73
C LEU A 212 0.01 15.87 -7.88
N LEU A 213 0.23 15.17 -6.77
CA LEU A 213 0.14 13.71 -6.73
C LEU A 213 -1.31 13.25 -6.75
N GLU A 214 -1.52 11.98 -7.06
CA GLU A 214 -2.84 11.38 -7.02
C GLU A 214 -3.43 11.31 -5.60
N PRO A 215 -4.77 11.21 -5.48
CA PRO A 215 -5.41 11.05 -4.19
C PRO A 215 -4.94 9.79 -3.46
N MET A 216 -4.57 9.94 -2.20
CA MET A 216 -4.08 8.86 -1.34
C MET A 216 -4.68 8.94 0.07
N ASN A 217 -4.63 7.85 0.80
CA ASN A 217 -5.12 7.78 2.17
C ASN A 217 -4.28 8.65 3.13
N PRO A 218 -4.76 8.94 4.36
CA PRO A 218 -4.02 9.81 5.29
C PRO A 218 -2.63 9.31 5.67
N PHE A 219 -2.44 7.98 5.72
CA PHE A 219 -1.14 7.38 6.05
C PHE A 219 -0.14 7.59 4.91
N ASP A 220 -0.52 7.27 3.67
CA ASP A 220 0.33 7.46 2.50
C ASP A 220 0.75 8.95 2.38
N ARG A 221 -0.20 9.88 2.62
CA ARG A 221 0.12 11.32 2.61
C ARG A 221 1.12 11.71 3.70
N TRP A 222 0.90 11.23 4.92
CA TRP A 222 1.85 11.45 6.01
C TRP A 222 3.23 10.90 5.66
N PHE A 223 3.26 9.71 5.07
CA PHE A 223 4.51 9.04 4.70
C PHE A 223 5.29 9.84 3.64
N VAL A 224 4.63 10.31 2.58
CA VAL A 224 5.25 11.19 1.57
C VAL A 224 5.71 12.51 2.19
N HIS A 225 4.90 13.15 3.02
CA HIS A 225 5.29 14.37 3.73
C HIS A 225 6.56 14.15 4.57
N THR A 226 6.61 13.06 5.33
CA THR A 226 7.76 12.74 6.18
C THR A 226 9.00 12.46 5.34
N THR A 227 8.87 11.69 4.25
CA THR A 227 9.97 11.37 3.34
C THR A 227 10.58 12.62 2.72
N LEU A 228 9.77 13.63 2.39
CA LEU A 228 10.23 14.87 1.74
C LEU A 228 10.59 15.99 2.72
N ASN A 229 10.27 15.84 4.01
CA ASN A 229 10.48 16.89 5.01
C ASN A 229 11.96 17.25 5.21
N ASP A 230 12.86 16.29 5.03
CA ASP A 230 14.30 16.47 5.20
C ASP A 230 14.99 17.08 3.96
N ILE A 231 14.22 17.31 2.90
CA ILE A 231 14.71 17.92 1.67
C ILE A 231 14.51 19.45 1.74
N ASN A 232 15.59 20.20 1.92
CA ASN A 232 15.55 21.63 2.26
C ASN A 232 14.87 22.52 1.22
N ASP A 233 14.93 22.17 -0.05
CA ASP A 233 14.43 22.94 -1.19
C ASP A 233 13.06 22.49 -1.71
N ILE A 234 12.46 21.48 -1.08
CA ILE A 234 11.13 20.95 -1.41
C ILE A 234 10.16 21.26 -0.27
N GLU A 235 8.94 21.59 -0.63
CA GLU A 235 7.83 21.78 0.28
C GLU A 235 6.61 20.98 -0.20
N THR A 236 5.79 20.49 0.75
CA THR A 236 4.64 19.64 0.46
C THR A 236 3.39 20.16 1.16
N LYS A 237 2.26 20.10 0.48
CA LYS A 237 0.96 20.52 1.01
C LYS A 237 -0.13 19.54 0.63
N SER A 238 -0.94 19.11 1.61
CA SER A 238 -2.14 18.32 1.34
C SER A 238 -3.28 19.21 0.86
N GLU A 239 -3.90 18.86 -0.28
CA GLU A 239 -5.00 19.59 -0.91
C GLU A 239 -6.21 18.68 -1.16
N GLY A 240 -7.40 19.27 -1.24
CA GLY A 240 -8.66 18.57 -1.49
C GLY A 240 -9.46 18.28 -0.22
N ASP A 241 -10.60 17.60 -0.39
CA ASP A 241 -11.58 17.33 0.66
C ASP A 241 -11.72 15.83 0.94
N GLY A 242 -12.32 15.49 2.07
CA GLY A 242 -12.59 14.12 2.46
C GLY A 242 -11.36 13.32 2.92
N LEU A 243 -11.47 12.00 2.86
CA LEU A 243 -10.46 11.07 3.37
C LEU A 243 -9.27 10.96 2.40
N TYR A 244 -9.54 10.86 1.11
CA TYR A 244 -8.52 10.73 0.06
C TYR A 244 -8.20 12.09 -0.53
N LYS A 245 -7.15 12.72 0.01
CA LYS A 245 -6.62 14.01 -0.46
C LYS A 245 -5.38 13.80 -1.32
N GLN A 246 -5.01 14.82 -2.05
CA GLN A 246 -3.79 14.87 -2.86
C GLN A 246 -2.67 15.58 -2.11
N ILE A 247 -1.43 15.35 -2.53
CA ILE A 247 -0.27 16.11 -2.08
C ILE A 247 0.24 16.92 -3.27
N ARG A 248 0.42 18.22 -3.05
CA ARG A 248 1.17 19.09 -3.94
C ARG A 248 2.60 19.18 -3.43
N VAL A 249 3.54 18.89 -4.33
CA VAL A 249 4.98 19.03 -4.10
C VAL A 249 5.47 20.23 -4.89
N PHE A 250 6.21 21.12 -4.28
CA PHE A 250 6.68 22.36 -4.94
C PHE A 250 8.05 22.78 -4.43
N TYR A 251 8.74 23.57 -5.25
CA TYR A 251 10.06 24.12 -4.93
C TYR A 251 9.94 25.27 -3.93
N LYS A 252 10.73 25.22 -2.85
CA LYS A 252 10.74 26.21 -1.79
C LYS A 252 11.50 27.44 -2.25
N GLY A 253 10.87 28.41 -2.80
CA GLY A 253 11.50 29.63 -3.35
C GLY A 253 10.70 30.27 -4.47
N LEU A 254 9.62 29.59 -4.89
CA LEU A 254 8.60 30.11 -5.80
C LEU A 254 7.40 30.64 -4.98
N ARG A 255 7.61 31.65 -4.15
CA ARG A 255 6.54 32.47 -3.56
C ARG A 255 6.49 33.81 -4.27
#